data_62a6bfcfe21d35ba2b92daa716748ac9
#
_entry.id   62a6bfcfe21d35ba2b92daa716748ac9
#
_cell.length_a   1.000
_cell.length_b   1.000
_cell.length_c   1.000
_cell.angle_alpha   90.00
_cell.angle_beta   90.00
_cell.angle_gamma   90.00
#
_symmetry.space_group_name_H-M   'P 1'
#
loop_
_entity.id
_entity.type
_entity.pdbx_description
1 polymer ?
#
loop_
_entity_poly.entity_id
_entity_poly.type
_entity_poly.pdbx_seq_one_letter_code
_entity_poly.pdbx_strand_id
1 'polypeptide(L)'
;MNKKKINSICPSNKQEWRSWLEKNHLDEDSIWLIIHKKSAVTPTITWSDAVDEALCFGWIDSVRRPIDAEKYMQYFGKRKATGTWSKINKDKIKSLIGQGMMSEAGFQSIERAKQNGSWTILDDVEKLIIPDDLEKELKN
;
A
#
# COMPACT_ATOMS: atom_id res chain seq x y z
N MET A 1 -15.25 23.39 9.26
CA MET A 1 -15.05 23.24 9.02
C MET A 1 -14.50 22.82 8.38
N ASN A 2 -14.27 22.70 8.13
CA ASN A 2 -13.81 22.41 7.51
C ASN A 2 -13.33 21.77 6.90
N LYS A 3 -13.22 21.60 7.02
CA LYS A 3 -13.07 21.01 6.46
C LYS A 3 -12.60 20.49 5.40
N LYS A 4 -12.39 20.56 4.91
CA LYS A 4 -12.01 20.11 3.78
C LYS A 4 -10.63 20.37 3.48
N LYS A 5 -9.79 20.47 4.40
CA LYS A 5 -8.42 20.51 4.28
C LYS A 5 -7.89 19.22 3.82
N ILE A 6 -6.95 19.16 2.90
CA ILE A 6 -6.27 17.94 2.50
C ILE A 6 -5.31 17.56 3.61
N ASN A 7 -5.51 16.39 4.19
CA ASN A 7 -4.60 15.88 5.19
C ASN A 7 -3.38 15.28 4.52
N SER A 8 -2.22 15.80 4.85
CA SER A 8 -0.99 15.26 4.29
C SER A 8 0.12 15.29 5.31
N ILE A 9 1.04 14.35 5.19
CA ILE A 9 2.24 14.30 6.01
C ILE A 9 3.42 13.97 5.11
N CYS A 10 4.61 14.32 5.59
CA CYS A 10 5.83 14.07 4.81
C CYS A 10 6.87 13.39 5.70
N PRO A 11 6.74 12.08 5.90
CA PRO A 11 7.69 11.37 6.77
C PRO A 11 9.07 11.33 6.17
N SER A 12 10.07 11.47 7.00
CA SER A 12 11.45 11.43 6.54
C SER A 12 11.93 10.00 6.31
N ASN A 13 11.30 9.04 6.96
CA ASN A 13 11.71 7.65 6.83
C ASN A 13 10.53 6.76 7.18
N LYS A 14 10.73 5.44 7.05
CA LYS A 14 9.63 4.52 7.26
C LYS A 14 9.22 4.43 8.71
N GLN A 15 10.11 4.72 9.65
CA GLN A 15 9.74 4.69 11.05
C GLN A 15 8.75 5.79 11.40
N GLU A 16 8.91 6.97 10.82
CA GLU A 16 7.96 8.05 11.06
C GLU A 16 6.59 7.70 10.50
N TRP A 17 6.58 7.10 9.31
CA TRP A 17 5.33 6.67 8.71
C TRP A 17 4.66 5.58 9.54
N ARG A 18 5.45 4.62 10.01
CA ARG A 18 4.91 3.56 10.85
C ARG A 18 4.36 4.13 12.15
N SER A 19 5.06 5.09 12.76
CA SER A 19 4.57 5.72 13.99
C SER A 19 3.23 6.39 13.77
N TRP A 20 3.08 7.07 12.63
CA TRP A 20 1.82 7.71 12.32
C TRP A 20 0.71 6.67 12.19
N LEU A 21 0.99 5.58 11.51
CA LEU A 21 0.02 4.50 11.34
C LEU A 21 -0.36 3.89 12.67
N GLU A 22 0.63 3.66 13.53
CA GLU A 22 0.36 3.08 14.84
C GLU A 22 -0.60 3.94 15.65
N LYS A 23 -0.44 5.23 15.55
CA LYS A 23 -1.27 6.16 16.32
C LYS A 23 -2.61 6.43 15.68
N ASN A 24 -2.69 6.37 14.37
CA ASN A 24 -3.85 6.91 13.66
C ASN A 24 -4.64 5.93 12.83
N HIS A 25 -4.12 4.73 12.58
CA HIS A 25 -4.77 3.85 11.60
C HIS A 25 -6.20 3.44 12.01
N LEU A 26 -6.52 3.49 13.28
CA LEU A 26 -7.87 3.15 13.71
C LEU A 26 -8.82 4.32 13.62
N ASP A 27 -8.29 5.53 13.76
CA ASP A 27 -9.12 6.74 13.77
C ASP A 27 -9.25 7.41 12.43
N GLU A 28 -8.24 7.26 11.58
CA GLU A 28 -8.24 7.89 10.27
C GLU A 28 -8.53 6.85 9.21
N ASP A 29 -9.15 7.28 8.11
CA ASP A 29 -9.44 6.38 7.00
C ASP A 29 -8.43 6.51 5.88
N SER A 30 -7.74 7.63 5.80
CA SER A 30 -6.82 7.87 4.70
C SER A 30 -5.90 9.04 5.01
N ILE A 31 -4.85 9.16 4.20
CA ILE A 31 -3.90 10.27 4.35
C ILE A 31 -3.12 10.40 3.04
N TRP A 32 -2.72 11.61 2.70
CA TRP A 32 -1.81 11.84 1.60
C TRP A 32 -0.39 11.85 2.14
N LEU A 33 0.48 11.07 1.50
CA LEU A 33 1.88 11.01 1.85
C LEU A 33 2.67 11.79 0.83
N ILE A 34 3.45 12.77 1.28
CA ILE A 34 4.32 13.52 0.36
C ILE A 34 5.63 12.78 0.28
N ILE A 35 6.03 12.42 -0.94
CA ILE A 35 7.23 11.64 -1.17
C ILE A 35 8.14 12.41 -2.11
N HIS A 36 9.39 12.57 -1.73
CA HIS A 36 10.37 13.22 -2.58
C HIS A 36 10.95 12.21 -3.55
N LYS A 37 11.15 12.66 -4.78
CA LYS A 37 11.70 11.79 -5.80
C LYS A 37 13.17 11.53 -5.51
N LYS A 38 13.70 10.48 -6.12
CA LYS A 38 15.09 10.13 -5.90
C LYS A 38 16.04 11.25 -6.20
N SER A 39 15.70 12.07 -7.18
CA SER A 39 16.56 13.17 -7.58
C SER A 39 16.54 14.34 -6.63
N ALA A 40 15.64 14.32 -5.65
CA ALA A 40 15.54 15.44 -4.73
C ALA A 40 16.72 15.43 -3.75
N VAL A 41 17.07 16.62 -3.28
CA VAL A 41 18.12 16.77 -2.31
C VAL A 41 17.72 16.21 -0.96
N THR A 42 16.48 16.46 -0.57
CA THR A 42 15.99 16.04 0.74
C THR A 42 15.50 14.61 0.70
N PRO A 43 16.09 13.72 1.47
CA PRO A 43 15.62 12.32 1.47
C PRO A 43 14.32 12.20 2.22
N THR A 44 13.48 11.26 1.77
CA THR A 44 12.25 10.91 2.47
C THR A 44 12.05 9.43 2.29
N ILE A 45 10.92 8.95 2.78
CA ILE A 45 10.54 7.56 2.62
C ILE A 45 10.38 7.22 1.14
N THR A 46 10.76 6.01 0.75
CA THR A 46 10.52 5.57 -0.62
C THR A 46 9.09 5.07 -0.74
N TRP A 47 8.56 5.06 -1.97
CA TRP A 47 7.23 4.54 -2.20
C TRP A 47 7.13 3.08 -1.76
N SER A 48 8.14 2.28 -2.06
CA SER A 48 8.12 0.86 -1.69
C SER A 48 8.04 0.67 -0.17
N ASP A 49 8.85 1.43 0.57
CA ASP A 49 8.78 1.35 2.03
C ASP A 49 7.45 1.84 2.55
N ALA A 50 6.88 2.85 1.90
CA ALA A 50 5.58 3.36 2.33
C ALA A 50 4.50 2.31 2.17
N VAL A 51 4.52 1.57 1.06
CA VAL A 51 3.56 0.51 0.83
C VAL A 51 3.74 -0.62 1.85
N ASP A 52 4.99 -1.00 2.11
CA ASP A 52 5.26 -2.06 3.07
C ASP A 52 4.67 -1.75 4.44
N GLU A 53 4.91 -0.54 4.93
CA GLU A 53 4.39 -0.19 6.25
C GLU A 53 2.86 -0.11 6.24
N ALA A 54 2.29 0.41 5.16
CA ALA A 54 0.84 0.50 5.04
C ALA A 54 0.19 -0.88 5.09
N LEU A 55 0.77 -1.83 4.39
CA LEU A 55 0.24 -3.19 4.38
C LEU A 55 0.21 -3.81 5.76
N CYS A 56 1.18 -3.44 6.60
CA CYS A 56 1.23 -3.96 7.96
C CYS A 56 0.03 -3.54 8.80
N PHE A 57 -0.68 -2.49 8.38
CA PHE A 57 -1.83 -1.98 9.12
C PHE A 57 -3.14 -2.12 8.35
N GLY A 58 -3.11 -2.89 7.27
CA GLY A 58 -4.32 -3.09 6.46
C GLY A 58 -4.65 -1.92 5.57
N TRP A 59 -3.67 -1.09 5.25
CA TRP A 59 -3.83 0.05 4.36
C TRP A 59 -3.15 -0.25 3.03
N ILE A 60 -3.51 0.54 2.01
CA ILE A 60 -2.96 0.36 0.67
C ILE A 60 -2.90 1.70 -0.04
N ASP A 61 -1.96 1.83 -0.98
CA ASP A 61 -1.86 3.03 -1.80
C ASP A 61 -2.90 3.01 -2.92
N SER A 62 -3.25 4.18 -3.41
CA SER A 62 -4.18 4.27 -4.53
C SER A 62 -3.74 5.36 -5.51
N VAL A 63 -4.15 6.59 -5.31
CA VAL A 63 -3.95 7.66 -6.28
C VAL A 63 -2.64 8.39 -6.04
N ARG A 64 -1.96 8.76 -7.13
CA ARG A 64 -0.74 9.55 -7.05
C ARG A 64 -0.98 10.86 -7.78
N ARG A 65 -0.50 11.96 -7.21
CA ARG A 65 -0.62 13.27 -7.84
C ARG A 65 0.69 14.02 -7.75
N PRO A 66 1.11 14.67 -8.83
CA PRO A 66 2.35 15.44 -8.78
C PRO A 66 2.17 16.71 -7.94
N ILE A 67 3.24 17.15 -7.30
CA ILE A 67 3.26 18.43 -6.61
C ILE A 67 4.17 19.38 -7.37
N ASP A 68 5.43 18.97 -7.61
CA ASP A 68 6.36 19.77 -8.38
C ASP A 68 7.46 18.88 -8.94
N ALA A 69 8.56 19.46 -9.37
CA ALA A 69 9.62 18.69 -10.02
C ALA A 69 10.29 17.70 -9.08
N GLU A 70 10.21 17.93 -7.77
CA GLU A 70 10.95 17.12 -6.82
C GLU A 70 10.08 16.20 -5.98
N LYS A 71 8.78 16.42 -5.92
CA LYS A 71 7.96 15.62 -5.03
C LYS A 71 6.56 15.39 -5.59
N TYR A 72 5.92 14.36 -5.08
CA TYR A 72 4.55 14.04 -5.41
C TYR A 72 3.85 13.59 -4.16
N MET A 73 2.54 13.43 -4.22
CA MET A 73 1.81 12.89 -3.08
C MET A 73 1.10 11.61 -3.49
N GLN A 74 1.07 10.67 -2.56
CA GLN A 74 0.50 9.36 -2.75
C GLN A 74 -0.60 9.16 -1.72
N TYR A 75 -1.78 8.77 -2.18
CA TYR A 75 -2.91 8.54 -1.28
C TYR A 75 -2.83 7.15 -0.69
N PHE A 76 -2.99 7.04 0.62
CA PHE A 76 -3.05 5.77 1.32
C PHE A 76 -4.34 5.73 2.12
N GLY A 77 -4.96 4.56 2.19
CA GLY A 77 -6.17 4.41 2.96
C GLY A 77 -6.42 2.97 3.34
N LYS A 78 -7.42 2.77 4.17
CA LYS A 78 -7.79 1.44 4.60
C LYS A 78 -8.24 0.62 3.40
N ARG A 79 -7.83 -0.64 3.37
CA ARG A 79 -8.26 -1.55 2.31
C ARG A 79 -9.73 -1.85 2.49
N LYS A 80 -10.44 -1.94 1.37
CA LYS A 80 -11.82 -2.35 1.39
C LYS A 80 -11.87 -3.86 1.60
N ALA A 81 -12.90 -4.32 2.30
CA ALA A 81 -13.01 -5.74 2.60
C ALA A 81 -13.01 -6.59 1.34
N THR A 82 -13.57 -6.06 0.26
CA THR A 82 -13.67 -6.79 -1.00
C THR A 82 -12.59 -6.37 -2.00
N GLY A 83 -11.61 -5.61 -1.58
CA GLY A 83 -10.51 -5.21 -2.46
C GLY A 83 -9.67 -6.40 -2.86
N THR A 84 -9.14 -6.36 -4.07
CA THR A 84 -8.34 -7.47 -4.58
C THR A 84 -6.90 -7.39 -4.08
N TRP A 85 -6.21 -8.53 -4.16
CA TRP A 85 -4.84 -8.64 -3.68
C TRP A 85 -3.95 -9.17 -4.79
N SER A 86 -3.01 -8.36 -5.25
CA SER A 86 -2.10 -8.78 -6.30
C SER A 86 -1.05 -9.73 -5.73
N LYS A 87 -0.41 -10.47 -6.64
CA LYS A 87 0.67 -11.36 -6.24
C LYS A 87 1.79 -10.59 -5.56
N ILE A 88 2.12 -9.43 -6.08
CA ILE A 88 3.17 -8.59 -5.52
C ILE A 88 2.85 -8.23 -4.07
N ASN A 89 1.62 -7.81 -3.82
CA ASN A 89 1.23 -7.45 -2.46
C ASN A 89 1.20 -8.66 -1.55
N LYS A 90 0.76 -9.80 -2.05
CA LYS A 90 0.75 -11.01 -1.23
C LYS A 90 2.17 -11.47 -0.89
N ASP A 91 3.10 -11.32 -1.82
CA ASP A 91 4.49 -11.65 -1.56
C ASP A 91 5.09 -10.72 -0.50
N LYS A 92 4.76 -9.44 -0.58
CA LYS A 92 5.19 -8.48 0.43
C LYS A 92 4.64 -8.85 1.81
N ILE A 93 3.37 -9.20 1.85
CA ILE A 93 2.72 -9.60 3.10
C ILE A 93 3.45 -10.80 3.72
N LYS A 94 3.76 -11.79 2.91
CA LYS A 94 4.44 -12.96 3.40
C LYS A 94 5.78 -12.59 4.04
N SER A 95 6.53 -11.73 3.38
CA SER A 95 7.81 -11.28 3.90
C SER A 95 7.64 -10.50 5.20
N LEU A 96 6.66 -9.61 5.24
CA LEU A 96 6.43 -8.77 6.42
C LEU A 96 6.00 -9.59 7.63
N ILE A 97 5.19 -10.62 7.40
CA ILE A 97 4.81 -11.53 8.47
C ILE A 97 6.05 -12.26 8.99
N GLY A 98 6.89 -12.71 8.08
CA GLY A 98 8.11 -13.42 8.47
C GLY A 98 9.06 -12.56 9.27
N GLN A 99 9.01 -11.24 9.06
CA GLN A 99 9.84 -10.31 9.79
C GLN A 99 9.21 -9.85 11.10
N GLY A 100 7.98 -10.29 11.39
CA GLY A 100 7.30 -9.91 12.61
C GLY A 100 6.78 -8.50 12.62
N MET A 101 6.55 -7.91 11.44
CA MET A 101 6.14 -6.53 11.35
C MET A 101 4.64 -6.31 11.20
N MET A 102 3.89 -7.39 10.94
CA MET A 102 2.46 -7.27 10.70
C MET A 102 1.71 -6.95 11.98
N SER A 103 0.85 -5.93 11.93
CA SER A 103 0.03 -5.57 13.09
C SER A 103 -1.26 -6.40 13.09
N GLU A 104 -1.99 -6.31 14.19
CA GLU A 104 -3.27 -6.99 14.29
C GLU A 104 -4.23 -6.55 13.18
N ALA A 105 -4.30 -5.25 12.93
CA ALA A 105 -5.17 -4.73 11.89
C ALA A 105 -4.79 -5.29 10.53
N GLY A 106 -3.49 -5.46 10.29
CA GLY A 106 -3.04 -6.07 9.05
C GLY A 106 -3.48 -7.51 8.94
N PHE A 107 -3.32 -8.28 10.00
CA PHE A 107 -3.77 -9.68 10.00
C PHE A 107 -5.27 -9.76 9.78
N GLN A 108 -6.04 -8.87 10.40
CA GLN A 108 -7.48 -8.89 10.24
C GLN A 108 -7.91 -8.61 8.81
N SER A 109 -7.21 -7.71 8.12
CA SER A 109 -7.54 -7.41 6.74
C SER A 109 -7.28 -8.61 5.84
N ILE A 110 -6.21 -9.35 6.12
CA ILE A 110 -5.89 -10.56 5.37
C ILE A 110 -6.94 -11.63 5.62
N GLU A 111 -7.29 -11.84 6.87
CA GLU A 111 -8.27 -12.86 7.24
C GLU A 111 -9.61 -12.58 6.60
N ARG A 112 -10.03 -11.32 6.63
CA ARG A 112 -11.28 -10.91 6.02
C ARG A 112 -11.28 -11.20 4.52
N ALA A 113 -10.15 -10.90 3.86
CA ALA A 113 -10.03 -11.16 2.43
C ALA A 113 -10.10 -12.64 2.11
N LYS A 114 -9.50 -13.47 2.95
CA LYS A 114 -9.53 -14.91 2.73
C LYS A 114 -10.92 -15.46 2.91
N GLN A 115 -11.64 -14.96 3.90
CA GLN A 115 -12.99 -15.44 4.20
C GLN A 115 -13.98 -15.08 3.10
N ASN A 116 -13.84 -13.94 2.48
CA ASN A 116 -14.80 -13.51 1.47
C ASN A 116 -14.34 -13.79 0.04
N GLY A 117 -13.21 -14.44 -0.13
CA GLY A 117 -12.72 -14.83 -1.45
C GLY A 117 -11.88 -13.78 -2.16
N SER A 118 -11.77 -12.58 -1.62
CA SER A 118 -11.01 -11.50 -2.26
C SER A 118 -9.53 -11.84 -2.39
N TRP A 119 -9.03 -12.61 -1.45
CA TRP A 119 -7.61 -12.96 -1.42
C TRP A 119 -7.16 -13.69 -2.68
N THR A 120 -8.03 -14.52 -3.24
CA THR A 120 -7.64 -15.38 -4.35
C THR A 120 -8.27 -15.00 -5.69
N ILE A 121 -9.08 -13.97 -5.73
CA ILE A 121 -9.75 -13.58 -6.99
C ILE A 121 -8.74 -13.33 -8.10
N LEU A 122 -7.69 -12.57 -7.82
CA LEU A 122 -6.72 -12.26 -8.85
C LEU A 122 -5.84 -13.44 -9.21
N ASP A 123 -5.72 -14.41 -8.30
CA ASP A 123 -4.97 -15.62 -8.64
C ASP A 123 -5.58 -16.31 -9.85
N ASP A 124 -6.89 -16.47 -9.84
CA ASP A 124 -7.57 -17.10 -10.96
C ASP A 124 -7.47 -16.27 -12.22
N VAL A 125 -7.63 -14.97 -12.09
CA VAL A 125 -7.53 -14.08 -13.23
C VAL A 125 -6.12 -14.12 -13.82
N GLU A 126 -5.13 -14.10 -12.96
CA GLU A 126 -3.74 -14.12 -13.42
C GLU A 126 -3.40 -15.42 -14.12
N LYS A 127 -3.97 -16.51 -13.65
CA LYS A 127 -3.76 -17.79 -14.33
C LYS A 127 -4.38 -17.81 -15.72
N LEU A 128 -5.55 -17.20 -15.85
CA LEU A 128 -6.21 -17.13 -17.13
C LEU A 128 -5.51 -16.20 -18.09
N ILE A 129 -4.98 -15.12 -17.56
CA ILE A 129 -4.34 -14.11 -18.40
C ILE A 129 -3.01 -14.58 -18.91
N ILE A 130 -2.38 -15.52 -18.24
CA ILE A 130 -1.07 -15.95 -18.62
C ILE A 130 -1.07 -17.42 -19.03
N PRO A 131 -1.77 -17.75 -20.09
CA PRO A 131 -1.56 -19.05 -20.72
C PRO A 131 -0.22 -18.99 -21.41
N ASP A 132 0.37 -20.11 -21.60
CA ASP A 132 1.72 -20.17 -22.11
C ASP A 132 1.95 -19.35 -23.34
N ASP A 133 1.10 -19.50 -24.33
CA ASP A 133 1.30 -18.77 -25.56
C ASP A 133 1.09 -17.30 -25.36
N LEU A 134 0.08 -16.94 -24.61
CA LEU A 134 -0.17 -15.55 -24.34
C LEU A 134 0.95 -14.96 -23.54
N GLU A 135 1.48 -15.74 -22.65
CA GLU A 135 2.58 -15.32 -21.87
C GLU A 135 3.76 -14.92 -22.73
N LYS A 136 4.04 -15.72 -23.74
CA LYS A 136 5.09 -15.37 -24.64
C LYS A 136 4.80 -14.09 -25.37
N GLU A 137 3.58 -13.90 -25.76
CA GLU A 137 3.21 -12.69 -26.46
C GLU A 137 3.25 -11.48 -25.59
N LEU A 138 2.79 -11.64 -24.39
CA LEU A 138 2.76 -10.50 -23.47
C LEU A 138 4.14 -10.10 -23.04
N LYS A 139 4.98 -11.06 -22.91
CA LYS A 139 6.31 -10.77 -22.51
C LYS A 139 7.16 -10.34 -23.64
N ASN A 140 6.67 -10.54 -24.78
CA ASN A 140 7.42 -10.23 -25.98
C ASN A 140 7.38 -8.81 -26.24
#